data_1847050af6a04d8224b73e229829cd74
#
_entry.id   1847050af6a04d8224b73e229829cd74
#
_cell.length_a   1.000
_cell.length_b   1.000
_cell.length_c   1.000
_cell.angle_alpha   90.00
_cell.angle_beta   90.00
_cell.angle_gamma   90.00
#
_symmetry.space_group_name_H-M   'P 1'
#
loop_
_entity.id
_entity.type
_entity.pdbx_description
1 polymer ?
#
loop_
_entity_poly.entity_id
_entity_poly.type
_entity_poly.pdbx_seq_one_letter_code
_entity_poly.pdbx_strand_id
1 'polypeptide(L)'
;MDKNKTFKEVLDENKFLVSIETVKIKDFIFSTNKLKLIRGASYLLDYMNQVEVPRILRKYGLEYNTKGLVDKIYDISDDEEFLRKVDEKIDGAIDKRILYVGAGNAKFLVENEKDAKNICKEIKELYSEIAPSAKVVAEFHPMEKDEKIWDAIDELAQKTAEKKSEGFPMLNIDLPFAVKCDLSGTEPAVVSWKSIKSVENDLDSIDIHKSGYDWKLNNEKRNSEGIVKFQNDTDKQKKDTIKAIENVIKESGLNISEESAVKIKYSNKMIKDDVNEIGFYSIIKKALKDDIHLNTEIDDYAVGDNFIGFIYSDGDGLGDFLKNVKKVYTTEEEYLKFMRKFSVILDRNTKYVLKEVIKEMYEKGKFVKKKPILKDEKGENIEKSVIGEFLIVGGDDVCAVFPADLALEISAEFQKQFEEKMNKFTENENKNNEVKNSENIISSCGVVIAKGKTPMFQLFEQGLKLQKLAKGKR
;
A
#
# COMPACT_ATOMS: atom_id res chain seq x y z
N MET A 1 -1.26 21.80 -17.84
CA MET A 1 -2.50 21.54 -17.10
C MET A 1 -3.48 22.67 -17.39
N ASP A 2 -4.50 22.45 -18.16
CA ASP A 2 -5.55 23.45 -18.34
C ASP A 2 -6.56 23.29 -17.21
N LYS A 3 -6.27 23.95 -16.06
CA LYS A 3 -7.10 23.90 -14.85
C LYS A 3 -8.51 24.45 -15.04
N ASN A 4 -8.77 25.09 -16.21
CA ASN A 4 -10.01 25.77 -16.51
C ASN A 4 -11.04 24.90 -17.23
N LYS A 5 -10.65 23.70 -17.71
CA LYS A 5 -11.59 22.80 -18.40
C LYS A 5 -12.69 22.32 -17.45
N THR A 6 -13.91 22.30 -17.95
CA THR A 6 -15.06 21.67 -17.28
C THR A 6 -14.94 20.14 -17.34
N PHE A 7 -15.66 19.41 -16.50
CA PHE A 7 -15.71 17.94 -16.59
C PHE A 7 -16.33 17.46 -17.93
N LYS A 8 -17.26 18.22 -18.47
CA LYS A 8 -17.84 17.93 -19.78
C LYS A 8 -16.78 17.98 -20.88
N GLU A 9 -15.95 19.04 -20.92
CA GLU A 9 -14.86 19.15 -21.86
C GLU A 9 -13.83 18.01 -21.68
N VAL A 10 -13.57 17.63 -20.42
CA VAL A 10 -12.69 16.47 -20.13
C VAL A 10 -13.25 15.18 -20.71
N LEU A 11 -14.54 14.90 -20.58
CA LEU A 11 -15.19 13.70 -21.15
C LEU A 11 -15.23 13.77 -22.68
N ASP A 12 -15.51 14.95 -23.25
CA ASP A 12 -15.58 15.13 -24.70
C ASP A 12 -14.22 14.93 -25.39
N GLU A 13 -13.12 15.29 -24.73
CA GLU A 13 -11.76 15.19 -25.27
C GLU A 13 -11.10 13.83 -25.01
N ASN A 14 -11.40 13.18 -23.88
CA ASN A 14 -10.71 11.96 -23.46
C ASN A 14 -11.57 10.73 -23.77
N LYS A 15 -11.12 9.94 -24.72
CA LYS A 15 -11.89 8.82 -25.30
C LYS A 15 -11.48 7.44 -24.79
N PHE A 16 -10.56 7.36 -23.85
CA PHE A 16 -10.08 6.08 -23.33
C PHE A 16 -10.07 6.11 -21.79
N LEU A 17 -10.81 5.19 -21.18
CA LEU A 17 -10.77 4.95 -19.76
C LEU A 17 -9.73 3.87 -19.45
N VAL A 18 -8.80 4.16 -18.56
CA VAL A 18 -7.73 3.24 -18.14
C VAL A 18 -7.96 2.77 -16.70
N SER A 19 -7.76 1.48 -16.45
CA SER A 19 -7.76 0.89 -15.10
C SER A 19 -6.43 0.18 -14.84
N ILE A 20 -5.89 0.43 -13.66
CA ILE A 20 -4.73 -0.28 -13.11
C ILE A 20 -5.18 -0.91 -11.81
N GLU A 21 -4.96 -2.20 -11.65
CA GLU A 21 -5.33 -2.92 -10.43
C GLU A 21 -4.21 -3.87 -10.00
N THR A 22 -3.67 -3.65 -8.80
CA THR A 22 -2.75 -4.60 -8.16
C THR A 22 -3.55 -5.78 -7.64
N VAL A 23 -3.19 -6.97 -8.07
CA VAL A 23 -3.92 -8.20 -7.78
C VAL A 23 -3.10 -9.07 -6.82
N LYS A 24 -3.80 -9.82 -5.95
CA LYS A 24 -3.15 -10.72 -4.99
C LYS A 24 -2.13 -10.01 -4.08
N ILE A 25 -2.45 -8.79 -3.68
CA ILE A 25 -1.63 -7.97 -2.76
C ILE A 25 -1.22 -8.79 -1.53
N LYS A 26 -2.17 -9.53 -0.97
CA LYS A 26 -2.00 -10.32 0.25
C LYS A 26 -1.04 -11.50 0.04
N ASP A 27 -1.10 -12.18 -1.11
CA ASP A 27 -0.16 -13.24 -1.47
C ASP A 27 1.29 -12.72 -1.59
N PHE A 28 1.44 -11.51 -2.14
CA PHE A 28 2.74 -10.85 -2.25
C PHE A 28 3.32 -10.45 -0.89
N ILE A 29 2.48 -9.85 -0.01
CA ILE A 29 2.91 -9.37 1.31
C ILE A 29 3.23 -10.56 2.22
N PHE A 30 2.36 -11.57 2.29
CA PHE A 30 2.48 -12.71 3.20
C PHE A 30 3.18 -13.93 2.57
N SER A 31 3.95 -13.73 1.50
CA SER A 31 4.77 -14.79 0.88
C SER A 31 5.89 -15.32 1.78
N THR A 32 6.11 -14.72 2.94
CA THR A 32 7.14 -15.06 3.93
C THR A 32 6.64 -14.80 5.34
N ASN A 33 7.29 -15.44 6.34
CA ASN A 33 7.01 -15.17 7.76
C ASN A 33 8.00 -14.18 8.40
N LYS A 34 8.96 -13.65 7.63
CA LYS A 34 9.93 -12.68 8.15
C LYS A 34 9.34 -11.27 8.13
N LEU A 35 9.12 -10.70 9.31
CA LEU A 35 8.50 -9.39 9.50
C LEU A 35 9.13 -8.30 8.65
N LYS A 36 10.46 -8.27 8.58
CA LYS A 36 11.19 -7.30 7.77
C LYS A 36 10.83 -7.35 6.28
N LEU A 37 10.59 -8.54 5.72
CA LEU A 37 10.19 -8.70 4.33
C LEU A 37 8.71 -8.35 4.13
N ILE A 38 7.85 -8.74 5.07
CA ILE A 38 6.42 -8.39 5.06
C ILE A 38 6.26 -6.86 5.06
N ARG A 39 6.95 -6.19 5.98
CA ARG A 39 7.01 -4.72 6.06
C ARG A 39 7.50 -4.08 4.77
N GLY A 40 8.59 -4.61 4.22
CA GLY A 40 9.16 -4.13 2.97
C GLY A 40 8.26 -4.35 1.77
N ALA A 41 7.53 -5.47 1.71
CA ALA A 41 6.56 -5.75 0.66
C ALA A 41 5.39 -4.76 0.71
N SER A 42 4.86 -4.51 1.89
CA SER A 42 3.80 -3.52 2.09
C SER A 42 4.24 -2.12 1.66
N TYR A 43 5.37 -1.65 2.19
CA TYR A 43 5.89 -0.32 1.86
C TYR A 43 6.26 -0.19 0.37
N LEU A 44 6.76 -1.26 -0.25
CA LEU A 44 7.05 -1.29 -1.68
C LEU A 44 5.78 -1.04 -2.51
N LEU A 45 4.67 -1.70 -2.18
CA LEU A 45 3.40 -1.48 -2.88
C LEU A 45 2.88 -0.06 -2.67
N ASP A 46 2.95 0.47 -1.46
CA ASP A 46 2.61 1.87 -1.19
C ASP A 46 3.48 2.83 -2.02
N TYR A 47 4.79 2.58 -2.07
CA TYR A 47 5.72 3.38 -2.85
C TYR A 47 5.40 3.34 -4.35
N MET A 48 5.12 2.14 -4.89
CA MET A 48 4.72 2.01 -6.30
C MET A 48 3.45 2.81 -6.59
N ASN A 49 2.45 2.70 -5.73
CA ASN A 49 1.15 3.34 -5.95
C ASN A 49 1.15 4.85 -5.68
N GLN A 50 1.92 5.34 -4.72
CA GLN A 50 1.91 6.75 -4.33
C GLN A 50 3.01 7.58 -4.98
N VAL A 51 4.07 6.95 -5.50
CA VAL A 51 5.21 7.65 -6.11
C VAL A 51 5.40 7.29 -7.57
N GLU A 52 5.54 5.98 -7.86
CA GLU A 52 5.94 5.54 -9.21
C GLU A 52 4.79 5.62 -10.21
N VAL A 53 3.59 5.17 -9.86
CA VAL A 53 2.41 5.30 -10.72
C VAL A 53 2.12 6.77 -11.01
N PRO A 54 2.02 7.69 -10.04
CA PRO A 54 1.89 9.12 -10.31
C PRO A 54 3.04 9.71 -11.15
N ARG A 55 4.28 9.20 -11.00
CA ARG A 55 5.42 9.63 -11.82
C ARG A 55 5.23 9.25 -13.29
N ILE A 56 4.71 8.05 -13.56
CA ILE A 56 4.36 7.63 -14.94
C ILE A 56 3.24 8.50 -15.47
N LEU A 57 2.15 8.67 -14.72
CA LEU A 57 0.99 9.47 -15.14
C LEU A 57 1.39 10.90 -15.51
N ARG A 58 2.32 11.50 -14.75
CA ARG A 58 2.84 12.86 -15.02
C ARG A 58 3.50 13.01 -16.38
N LYS A 59 4.15 11.96 -16.91
CA LYS A 59 4.74 11.97 -18.26
C LYS A 59 3.67 12.20 -19.36
N TYR A 60 2.43 11.83 -19.06
CA TYR A 60 1.25 11.96 -19.93
C TYR A 60 0.37 13.16 -19.55
N GLY A 61 0.91 14.08 -18.74
CA GLY A 61 0.22 15.30 -18.33
C GLY A 61 -0.88 15.08 -17.28
N LEU A 62 -0.95 13.91 -16.65
CA LEU A 62 -1.89 13.59 -15.59
C LEU A 62 -1.27 13.90 -14.22
N GLU A 63 -1.59 15.06 -13.65
CA GLU A 63 -1.04 15.46 -12.36
C GLU A 63 -1.83 14.81 -11.20
N TYR A 64 -1.10 14.14 -10.32
CA TYR A 64 -1.63 13.55 -9.10
C TYR A 64 -0.71 13.91 -7.95
N ASN A 65 -1.14 14.85 -7.11
CA ASN A 65 -0.39 15.34 -5.97
C ASN A 65 -1.24 15.30 -4.70
N THR A 66 -1.45 14.11 -4.19
CA THR A 66 -2.17 13.93 -2.92
C THR A 66 -1.39 14.39 -1.72
N LYS A 67 -0.04 14.39 -1.75
CA LYS A 67 0.77 14.88 -0.64
C LYS A 67 0.41 16.32 -0.29
N GLY A 68 0.39 17.22 -1.26
CA GLY A 68 0.00 18.62 -1.02
C GLY A 68 -1.45 18.82 -0.58
N LEU A 69 -2.34 17.87 -0.89
CA LEU A 69 -3.71 17.84 -0.41
C LEU A 69 -3.77 17.29 1.02
N VAL A 70 -3.16 16.12 1.25
CA VAL A 70 -3.15 15.40 2.53
C VAL A 70 -2.50 16.21 3.63
N ASP A 71 -1.31 16.81 3.40
CA ASP A 71 -0.62 17.64 4.40
C ASP A 71 -1.47 18.81 4.93
N LYS A 72 -2.42 19.29 4.12
CA LYS A 72 -3.26 20.43 4.48
C LYS A 72 -4.59 20.05 5.12
N ILE A 73 -5.07 18.84 4.92
CA ILE A 73 -6.41 18.41 5.36
C ILE A 73 -6.38 17.23 6.32
N TYR A 74 -5.24 16.52 6.42
CA TYR A 74 -5.17 15.25 7.11
C TYR A 74 -5.47 15.37 8.61
N ASP A 75 -4.94 16.40 9.26
CA ASP A 75 -5.07 16.61 10.70
C ASP A 75 -6.31 17.44 11.10
N ILE A 76 -7.18 17.82 10.14
CA ILE A 76 -8.44 18.50 10.45
C ILE A 76 -9.37 17.52 11.17
N SER A 77 -9.68 17.81 12.42
CA SER A 77 -10.55 16.99 13.27
C SER A 77 -12.03 17.25 13.04
N ASP A 78 -12.39 18.48 12.69
CA ASP A 78 -13.76 18.87 12.36
C ASP A 78 -14.15 18.36 10.97
N ASP A 79 -15.23 17.58 10.91
CA ASP A 79 -15.64 16.89 9.68
C ASP A 79 -16.21 17.84 8.63
N GLU A 80 -16.94 18.88 9.03
CA GLU A 80 -17.50 19.85 8.09
C GLU A 80 -16.38 20.70 7.47
N GLU A 81 -15.43 21.16 8.28
CA GLU A 81 -14.26 21.87 7.78
C GLU A 81 -13.43 20.98 6.86
N PHE A 82 -13.23 19.71 7.23
CA PHE A 82 -12.50 18.74 6.40
C PHE A 82 -13.13 18.57 5.02
N LEU A 83 -14.45 18.29 4.97
CA LEU A 83 -15.17 18.09 3.71
C LEU A 83 -15.13 19.34 2.83
N ARG A 84 -15.34 20.51 3.42
CA ARG A 84 -15.21 21.79 2.71
C ARG A 84 -13.82 22.01 2.13
N LYS A 85 -12.78 21.68 2.89
CA LYS A 85 -11.38 21.80 2.43
C LYS A 85 -11.05 20.82 1.31
N VAL A 86 -11.61 19.60 1.32
CA VAL A 86 -11.48 18.65 0.20
C VAL A 86 -12.07 19.29 -1.07
N ASP A 87 -13.31 19.78 -0.99
CA ASP A 87 -13.99 20.42 -2.13
C ASP A 87 -13.19 21.60 -2.71
N GLU A 88 -12.63 22.45 -1.85
CA GLU A 88 -11.85 23.62 -2.28
C GLU A 88 -10.51 23.27 -2.95
N LYS A 89 -9.90 22.14 -2.58
CA LYS A 89 -8.49 21.85 -2.93
C LYS A 89 -8.29 20.70 -3.89
N ILE A 90 -9.27 19.82 -4.03
CA ILE A 90 -9.12 18.58 -4.82
C ILE A 90 -8.76 18.86 -6.28
N ASP A 91 -9.38 19.86 -6.91
CA ASP A 91 -9.13 20.21 -8.32
C ASP A 91 -7.76 20.87 -8.52
N GLY A 92 -7.16 21.41 -7.48
CA GLY A 92 -5.80 21.93 -7.50
C GLY A 92 -4.71 20.87 -7.34
N ALA A 93 -5.06 19.71 -6.77
CA ALA A 93 -4.13 18.64 -6.43
C ALA A 93 -4.21 17.43 -7.37
N ILE A 94 -5.40 17.13 -7.89
CA ILE A 94 -5.67 15.95 -8.73
C ILE A 94 -6.24 16.42 -10.05
N ASP A 95 -5.67 15.98 -11.18
CA ASP A 95 -6.20 16.26 -12.52
C ASP A 95 -7.64 15.73 -12.66
N LYS A 96 -8.51 16.49 -13.32
CA LYS A 96 -9.93 16.13 -13.50
C LYS A 96 -10.15 14.84 -14.28
N ARG A 97 -9.16 14.38 -15.04
CA ARG A 97 -9.17 13.08 -15.74
C ARG A 97 -8.94 11.89 -14.80
N ILE A 98 -8.44 12.11 -13.60
CA ILE A 98 -8.17 11.03 -12.63
C ILE A 98 -9.40 10.85 -11.73
N LEU A 99 -10.00 9.67 -11.78
CA LEU A 99 -11.10 9.28 -10.92
C LEU A 99 -10.60 8.93 -9.52
N TYR A 100 -9.57 8.08 -9.47
CA TYR A 100 -8.85 7.78 -8.23
C TYR A 100 -7.47 7.16 -8.50
N VAL A 101 -6.57 7.28 -7.53
CA VAL A 101 -5.33 6.51 -7.40
C VAL A 101 -5.13 6.20 -5.92
N GLY A 102 -5.06 4.93 -5.57
CA GLY A 102 -4.83 4.52 -4.18
C GLY A 102 -5.12 3.04 -3.95
N ALA A 103 -4.67 2.51 -2.83
CA ALA A 103 -4.89 1.12 -2.41
C ALA A 103 -4.57 0.05 -3.48
N GLY A 104 -3.53 0.30 -4.29
CA GLY A 104 -3.15 -0.61 -5.37
C GLY A 104 -3.95 -0.46 -6.67
N ASN A 105 -4.84 0.52 -6.75
CA ASN A 105 -5.72 0.72 -7.90
C ASN A 105 -5.63 2.15 -8.44
N ALA A 106 -5.87 2.31 -9.73
CA ALA A 106 -6.04 3.62 -10.34
C ALA A 106 -7.05 3.56 -11.51
N LYS A 107 -7.87 4.62 -11.66
CA LYS A 107 -8.72 4.83 -12.84
C LYS A 107 -8.61 6.26 -13.31
N PHE A 108 -8.44 6.45 -14.62
CA PHE A 108 -8.26 7.77 -15.22
C PHE A 108 -8.58 7.75 -16.70
N LEU A 109 -8.82 8.93 -17.25
CA LEU A 109 -9.12 9.16 -18.68
C LEU A 109 -7.88 9.63 -19.41
N VAL A 110 -7.73 9.21 -20.67
CA VAL A 110 -6.71 9.70 -21.60
C VAL A 110 -7.33 10.00 -22.98
N GLU A 111 -6.69 10.89 -23.72
CA GLU A 111 -7.19 11.39 -24.98
C GLU A 111 -7.14 10.34 -26.11
N ASN A 112 -6.07 9.57 -26.18
CA ASN A 112 -5.79 8.70 -27.32
C ASN A 112 -5.34 7.29 -26.90
N GLU A 113 -5.54 6.34 -27.80
CA GLU A 113 -5.23 4.92 -27.59
C GLU A 113 -3.73 4.66 -27.38
N LYS A 114 -2.87 5.46 -28.02
CA LYS A 114 -1.42 5.31 -27.90
C LYS A 114 -0.97 5.55 -26.46
N ASP A 115 -1.47 6.61 -25.83
CA ASP A 115 -1.16 6.93 -24.45
C ASP A 115 -1.73 5.87 -23.50
N ALA A 116 -2.97 5.41 -23.73
CA ALA A 116 -3.55 4.31 -22.97
C ALA A 116 -2.68 3.04 -23.02
N LYS A 117 -2.25 2.62 -24.21
CA LYS A 117 -1.36 1.47 -24.41
C LYS A 117 0.00 1.65 -23.74
N ASN A 118 0.60 2.82 -23.89
CA ASN A 118 1.92 3.11 -23.35
C ASN A 118 1.90 3.13 -21.84
N ILE A 119 0.92 3.76 -21.20
CA ILE A 119 0.77 3.78 -19.75
C ILE A 119 0.59 2.37 -19.22
N CYS A 120 -0.32 1.58 -19.81
CA CYS A 120 -0.52 0.18 -19.40
C CYS A 120 0.77 -0.65 -19.50
N LYS A 121 1.56 -0.42 -20.56
CA LYS A 121 2.83 -1.10 -20.76
C LYS A 121 3.87 -0.67 -19.73
N GLU A 122 4.08 0.64 -19.53
CA GLU A 122 5.05 1.16 -18.56
C GLU A 122 4.73 0.70 -17.14
N ILE A 123 3.45 0.61 -16.76
CA ILE A 123 3.04 0.09 -15.45
C ILE A 123 3.37 -1.42 -15.32
N LYS A 124 3.05 -2.22 -16.34
CA LYS A 124 3.39 -3.66 -16.31
C LYS A 124 4.91 -3.88 -16.25
N GLU A 125 5.69 -3.06 -16.97
CA GLU A 125 7.16 -3.09 -16.91
C GLU A 125 7.68 -2.68 -15.54
N LEU A 126 7.15 -1.62 -14.93
CA LEU A 126 7.49 -1.19 -13.57
C LEU A 126 7.33 -2.34 -12.55
N TYR A 127 6.17 -3.00 -12.58
CA TYR A 127 5.93 -4.14 -11.68
C TYR A 127 6.89 -5.30 -11.95
N SER A 128 7.11 -5.65 -13.22
CA SER A 128 8.04 -6.72 -13.59
C SER A 128 9.47 -6.44 -13.15
N GLU A 129 9.87 -5.17 -13.12
CA GLU A 129 11.22 -4.78 -12.76
C GLU A 129 11.47 -4.70 -11.25
N ILE A 130 10.49 -4.20 -10.48
CA ILE A 130 10.69 -3.87 -9.06
C ILE A 130 10.07 -4.93 -8.16
N ALA A 131 8.94 -5.50 -8.54
CA ALA A 131 8.18 -6.46 -7.75
C ALA A 131 7.63 -7.60 -8.64
N PRO A 132 8.49 -8.45 -9.21
CA PRO A 132 8.09 -9.42 -10.24
C PRO A 132 7.05 -10.44 -9.78
N SER A 133 6.93 -10.72 -8.48
CA SER A 133 5.87 -11.59 -7.96
C SER A 133 4.57 -10.83 -7.60
N ALA A 134 4.61 -9.50 -7.52
CA ALA A 134 3.38 -8.71 -7.43
C ALA A 134 2.66 -8.71 -8.78
N LYS A 135 1.35 -8.93 -8.76
CA LYS A 135 0.54 -9.03 -9.96
C LYS A 135 -0.21 -7.74 -10.21
N VAL A 136 -0.12 -7.23 -11.44
CA VAL A 136 -0.85 -6.04 -11.88
C VAL A 136 -1.62 -6.32 -13.17
N VAL A 137 -2.86 -5.88 -13.21
CA VAL A 137 -3.66 -5.79 -14.44
C VAL A 137 -3.77 -4.32 -14.80
N ALA A 138 -3.39 -3.98 -16.01
CA ALA A 138 -3.52 -2.63 -16.55
C ALA A 138 -4.20 -2.75 -17.93
N GLU A 139 -5.44 -2.29 -18.01
CA GLU A 139 -6.30 -2.41 -19.17
C GLU A 139 -6.98 -1.08 -19.46
N PHE A 140 -7.48 -0.93 -20.69
CA PHE A 140 -8.23 0.26 -21.07
C PHE A 140 -9.47 -0.11 -21.90
N HIS A 141 -10.43 0.80 -21.88
CA HIS A 141 -11.67 0.73 -22.63
C HIS A 141 -11.81 1.97 -23.51
N PRO A 142 -12.02 1.84 -24.85
CA PRO A 142 -12.38 2.96 -25.69
C PRO A 142 -13.83 3.34 -25.40
N MET A 143 -14.08 4.59 -25.01
CA MET A 143 -15.41 5.10 -24.78
C MET A 143 -16.12 5.35 -26.12
N GLU A 144 -17.30 4.76 -26.30
CA GLU A 144 -18.13 4.96 -27.46
C GLU A 144 -18.82 6.35 -27.42
N LYS A 145 -19.29 6.79 -28.59
CA LYS A 145 -20.10 8.01 -28.65
C LYS A 145 -21.41 7.75 -27.90
N ASP A 146 -21.75 8.64 -27.00
CA ASP A 146 -22.94 8.57 -26.15
C ASP A 146 -22.89 7.51 -25.01
N GLU A 147 -21.79 6.79 -24.86
CA GLU A 147 -21.57 5.91 -23.71
C GLU A 147 -21.34 6.73 -22.44
N LYS A 148 -22.00 6.34 -21.36
CA LYS A 148 -21.84 6.99 -20.07
C LYS A 148 -20.61 6.48 -19.33
N ILE A 149 -19.93 7.36 -18.60
CA ILE A 149 -18.70 7.01 -17.87
C ILE A 149 -18.88 5.84 -16.90
N TRP A 150 -20.04 5.71 -16.28
CA TRP A 150 -20.33 4.59 -15.37
C TRP A 150 -20.52 3.27 -16.09
N ASP A 151 -21.01 3.26 -17.34
CA ASP A 151 -21.13 2.05 -18.17
C ASP A 151 -19.73 1.62 -18.64
N ALA A 152 -18.92 2.58 -19.10
CA ALA A 152 -17.51 2.34 -19.43
C ALA A 152 -16.70 1.79 -18.24
N ILE A 153 -16.98 2.25 -17.01
CA ILE A 153 -16.36 1.72 -15.79
C ILE A 153 -16.75 0.26 -15.57
N ASP A 154 -18.01 -0.11 -15.79
CA ASP A 154 -18.49 -1.48 -15.61
C ASP A 154 -17.91 -2.42 -16.66
N GLU A 155 -17.86 -2.02 -17.92
CA GLU A 155 -17.25 -2.80 -18.98
C GLU A 155 -15.73 -2.99 -18.76
N LEU A 156 -15.05 -1.94 -18.36
CA LEU A 156 -13.63 -2.05 -18.02
C LEU A 156 -13.40 -2.94 -16.79
N ALA A 157 -14.30 -2.90 -15.79
CA ALA A 157 -14.23 -3.78 -14.63
C ALA A 157 -14.42 -5.25 -15.02
N GLN A 158 -15.36 -5.55 -15.93
CA GLN A 158 -15.54 -6.89 -16.47
C GLN A 158 -14.29 -7.35 -17.21
N LYS A 159 -13.75 -6.55 -18.13
CA LYS A 159 -12.51 -6.84 -18.85
C LYS A 159 -11.33 -7.09 -17.92
N THR A 160 -11.21 -6.31 -16.86
CA THR A 160 -10.18 -6.50 -15.83
C THR A 160 -10.38 -7.81 -15.08
N ALA A 161 -11.63 -8.18 -14.75
CA ALA A 161 -11.94 -9.43 -14.09
C ALA A 161 -11.62 -10.65 -14.96
N GLU A 162 -11.92 -10.59 -16.26
CA GLU A 162 -11.53 -11.60 -17.24
C GLU A 162 -10.01 -11.79 -17.27
N LYS A 163 -9.24 -10.70 -17.34
CA LYS A 163 -7.77 -10.75 -17.31
C LYS A 163 -7.22 -11.35 -16.01
N LYS A 164 -7.84 -11.08 -14.87
CA LYS A 164 -7.49 -11.73 -13.59
C LYS A 164 -7.75 -13.25 -13.63
N SER A 165 -8.80 -13.69 -14.31
CA SER A 165 -9.18 -15.10 -14.43
C SER A 165 -8.29 -15.89 -15.40
N GLU A 166 -7.72 -15.25 -16.43
CA GLU A 166 -6.74 -15.86 -17.34
C GLU A 166 -5.46 -16.32 -16.62
N GLY A 167 -5.26 -15.83 -15.39
CA GLY A 167 -4.08 -16.11 -14.60
C GLY A 167 -2.87 -15.24 -15.02
N PHE A 168 -1.82 -15.39 -14.26
CA PHE A 168 -0.55 -14.69 -14.52
C PHE A 168 0.51 -15.72 -14.91
N PRO A 169 1.35 -15.42 -15.90
CA PRO A 169 2.45 -16.32 -16.23
C PRO A 169 3.30 -16.55 -14.99
N MET A 170 3.61 -17.81 -14.70
CA MET A 170 4.57 -18.15 -13.67
C MET A 170 5.95 -17.69 -14.13
N LEU A 171 6.47 -16.64 -13.51
CA LEU A 171 7.82 -16.13 -13.80
C LEU A 171 8.91 -17.05 -13.20
N ASN A 172 8.54 -17.90 -12.28
CA ASN A 172 9.47 -18.82 -11.62
C ASN A 172 9.43 -20.17 -12.32
N ILE A 173 10.41 -20.42 -13.20
CA ILE A 173 10.71 -21.76 -13.66
C ILE A 173 11.38 -22.48 -12.48
N ASP A 174 10.74 -23.49 -11.94
CA ASP A 174 11.31 -24.35 -10.90
C ASP A 174 12.41 -25.21 -11.53
N LEU A 175 13.61 -24.64 -11.57
CA LEU A 175 14.79 -25.33 -12.08
C LEU A 175 15.30 -26.26 -10.97
N PRO A 176 15.34 -27.58 -11.18
CA PRO A 176 15.68 -28.52 -10.11
C PRO A 176 17.14 -28.41 -9.61
N PHE A 177 17.96 -27.67 -10.32
CA PHE A 177 19.36 -27.38 -9.94
C PHE A 177 19.57 -25.98 -9.38
N ALA A 178 18.52 -25.13 -9.33
CA ALA A 178 18.63 -23.80 -8.73
C ALA A 178 18.49 -23.87 -7.20
N VAL A 179 19.41 -23.21 -6.50
CA VAL A 179 19.26 -23.00 -5.06
C VAL A 179 18.06 -22.08 -4.85
N LYS A 180 17.09 -22.51 -4.04
CA LYS A 180 15.91 -21.70 -3.72
C LYS A 180 16.23 -20.68 -2.64
N CYS A 181 15.50 -19.58 -2.68
CA CYS A 181 15.53 -18.58 -1.63
C CYS A 181 14.99 -19.18 -0.32
N ASP A 182 15.80 -19.11 0.73
CA ASP A 182 15.42 -19.66 2.05
C ASP A 182 14.30 -18.85 2.74
N LEU A 183 14.00 -17.63 2.25
CA LEU A 183 12.98 -16.75 2.81
C LEU A 183 11.62 -16.89 2.12
N SER A 184 11.59 -17.10 0.80
CA SER A 184 10.37 -17.30 0.03
C SER A 184 10.06 -18.78 -0.27
N GLY A 185 11.10 -19.62 -0.32
CA GLY A 185 11.00 -21.04 -0.65
C GLY A 185 10.68 -21.34 -2.12
N THR A 186 10.36 -20.34 -2.91
CA THR A 186 9.85 -20.48 -4.30
C THR A 186 10.76 -19.89 -5.35
N GLU A 187 11.43 -18.80 -5.05
CA GLU A 187 12.25 -18.07 -6.01
C GLU A 187 13.69 -18.57 -6.01
N PRO A 188 14.41 -18.51 -7.16
CA PRO A 188 15.82 -18.82 -7.18
C PRO A 188 16.60 -17.81 -6.34
N ALA A 189 17.52 -18.32 -5.54
CA ALA A 189 18.43 -17.49 -4.77
C ALA A 189 19.48 -16.87 -5.69
N VAL A 190 19.80 -15.62 -5.42
CA VAL A 190 20.77 -14.83 -6.18
C VAL A 190 21.88 -14.28 -5.29
N VAL A 191 21.66 -14.22 -3.98
CA VAL A 191 22.64 -13.78 -2.97
C VAL A 191 22.88 -14.90 -1.97
N SER A 192 24.12 -15.17 -1.64
CA SER A 192 24.50 -16.09 -0.57
C SER A 192 25.56 -15.46 0.35
N TRP A 193 25.68 -16.00 1.57
CA TRP A 193 26.73 -15.58 2.51
C TRP A 193 28.15 -15.68 1.93
N LYS A 194 28.40 -16.68 1.07
CA LYS A 194 29.69 -16.85 0.43
C LYS A 194 30.01 -15.76 -0.58
N SER A 195 29.01 -15.22 -1.26
CA SER A 195 29.20 -14.14 -2.23
C SER A 195 29.43 -12.77 -1.57
N ILE A 196 28.91 -12.55 -0.36
CA ILE A 196 29.14 -11.30 0.38
C ILE A 196 30.57 -11.18 0.90
N LYS A 197 31.21 -12.31 1.30
CA LYS A 197 32.61 -12.30 1.77
C LYS A 197 33.61 -11.88 0.70
N SER A 198 33.27 -11.99 -0.58
CA SER A 198 34.18 -11.63 -1.68
C SER A 198 34.11 -10.12 -2.02
N VAL A 199 33.18 -9.37 -1.43
CA VAL A 199 32.83 -7.98 -1.82
C VAL A 199 33.32 -6.91 -0.82
N GLU A 200 34.12 -7.29 0.18
CA GLU A 200 34.62 -6.30 1.16
C GLU A 200 35.40 -5.12 0.54
N ASN A 201 35.72 -5.17 -0.76
CA ASN A 201 36.52 -4.16 -1.45
C ASN A 201 35.78 -3.37 -2.55
N ASP A 202 34.52 -3.65 -2.86
CA ASP A 202 33.80 -2.97 -3.95
C ASP A 202 32.37 -2.61 -3.53
N LEU A 203 32.24 -1.43 -2.92
CA LEU A 203 30.98 -0.91 -2.35
C LEU A 203 29.89 -0.60 -3.40
N ASP A 204 30.20 -0.63 -4.68
CA ASP A 204 29.32 -0.24 -5.76
C ASP A 204 28.59 -1.42 -6.43
N SER A 205 29.00 -2.66 -6.15
CA SER A 205 28.34 -3.85 -6.66
C SER A 205 28.24 -4.94 -5.61
N ILE A 206 27.07 -5.42 -5.29
CA ILE A 206 26.88 -6.72 -4.66
C ILE A 206 27.16 -7.74 -5.77
N ASP A 207 28.35 -8.30 -5.78
CA ASP A 207 28.75 -9.36 -6.74
C ASP A 207 27.97 -10.64 -6.39
N ILE A 208 26.99 -10.96 -7.20
CA ILE A 208 26.09 -12.06 -6.97
C ILE A 208 26.43 -13.17 -7.91
N HIS A 209 27.05 -14.21 -7.36
CA HIS A 209 27.25 -15.46 -8.07
C HIS A 209 25.99 -16.33 -7.93
N LYS A 210 25.18 -16.36 -8.96
CA LYS A 210 24.37 -17.56 -9.25
C LYS A 210 25.30 -18.69 -9.60
N SER A 211 25.03 -19.90 -9.14
CA SER A 211 25.68 -21.12 -9.56
C SER A 211 25.79 -21.19 -11.10
N GLY A 212 26.91 -20.77 -11.64
CA GLY A 212 27.25 -20.85 -13.07
C GLY A 212 26.68 -19.72 -13.98
N TYR A 213 26.03 -18.69 -13.47
CA TYR A 213 25.57 -17.54 -14.25
C TYR A 213 26.36 -16.29 -13.85
N ASP A 214 27.06 -15.70 -14.82
CA ASP A 214 27.80 -14.46 -14.60
C ASP A 214 26.85 -13.26 -14.63
N TRP A 215 26.54 -12.74 -13.47
CA TRP A 215 25.64 -11.60 -13.29
C TRP A 215 26.18 -10.31 -13.87
N LYS A 216 27.49 -10.16 -14.02
CA LYS A 216 28.12 -9.01 -14.69
C LYS A 216 27.69 -8.88 -16.14
N LEU A 217 27.54 -9.98 -16.86
CA LEU A 217 27.10 -9.99 -18.27
C LEU A 217 25.66 -9.54 -18.48
N ASN A 218 24.78 -9.75 -17.49
CA ASN A 218 23.39 -9.29 -17.58
C ASN A 218 23.20 -7.85 -17.06
N ASN A 219 24.12 -7.33 -16.25
CA ASN A 219 24.05 -5.97 -15.72
C ASN A 219 24.55 -4.91 -16.69
N GLU A 220 25.40 -5.21 -17.64
CA GLU A 220 25.76 -4.26 -18.71
C GLU A 220 24.56 -3.90 -19.58
N LYS A 221 23.54 -4.75 -19.71
CA LYS A 221 22.26 -4.45 -20.35
C LYS A 221 21.21 -3.83 -19.43
N ARG A 222 21.39 -3.89 -18.12
CA ARG A 222 20.46 -3.38 -17.09
C ARG A 222 21.02 -2.17 -16.31
N ASN A 223 21.90 -1.36 -16.91
CA ASN A 223 22.55 -0.23 -16.25
C ASN A 223 23.22 -0.63 -14.92
N SER A 224 24.45 -1.14 -14.94
CA SER A 224 25.48 -1.22 -13.87
C SER A 224 25.08 -1.14 -12.37
N GLU A 225 23.86 -1.35 -11.99
CA GLU A 225 23.31 -1.02 -10.66
C GLU A 225 23.01 -2.23 -9.76
N GLY A 226 23.50 -3.42 -10.06
CA GLY A 226 23.33 -4.57 -9.19
C GLY A 226 21.87 -5.10 -9.10
N ILE A 227 21.64 -6.11 -8.22
CA ILE A 227 20.32 -6.73 -8.01
C ILE A 227 19.31 -5.76 -7.45
N VAL A 228 19.75 -4.91 -6.55
CA VAL A 228 18.88 -3.89 -5.94
C VAL A 228 19.13 -2.60 -6.67
N LYS A 229 18.15 -2.15 -7.46
CA LYS A 229 18.24 -0.84 -8.11
C LYS A 229 18.32 0.26 -7.06
N PHE A 230 19.40 1.04 -7.14
CA PHE A 230 19.64 2.18 -6.26
C PHE A 230 19.37 3.52 -6.94
N GLN A 231 18.59 3.54 -8.03
CA GLN A 231 18.22 4.79 -8.71
C GLN A 231 17.64 5.77 -7.70
N ASN A 232 18.20 6.97 -7.66
CA ASN A 232 17.83 8.03 -6.73
C ASN A 232 18.17 7.80 -5.24
N ASP A 233 18.86 6.73 -4.89
CA ASP A 233 19.31 6.52 -3.52
C ASP A 233 20.64 7.26 -3.27
N THR A 234 20.78 7.90 -2.11
CA THR A 234 22.04 8.49 -1.68
C THR A 234 23.05 7.40 -1.30
N ASP A 235 24.34 7.71 -1.29
CA ASP A 235 25.38 6.74 -0.90
C ASP A 235 25.17 6.21 0.53
N LYS A 236 24.62 7.02 1.42
CA LYS A 236 24.23 6.59 2.77
C LYS A 236 23.12 5.54 2.72
N GLN A 237 22.07 5.77 1.92
CA GLN A 237 20.96 4.84 1.74
C GLN A 237 21.40 3.51 1.11
N LYS A 238 22.31 3.57 0.12
CA LYS A 238 22.94 2.37 -0.48
C LYS A 238 23.67 1.54 0.57
N LYS A 239 24.58 2.17 1.34
CA LYS A 239 25.34 1.50 2.42
C LYS A 239 24.42 0.89 3.47
N ASP A 240 23.38 1.60 3.88
CA ASP A 240 22.42 1.12 4.87
C ASP A 240 21.61 -0.07 4.36
N THR A 241 21.25 -0.10 3.08
CA THR A 241 20.56 -1.22 2.44
C THR A 241 21.45 -2.45 2.37
N ILE A 242 22.69 -2.28 1.92
CA ILE A 242 23.68 -3.38 1.86
C ILE A 242 23.87 -3.97 3.26
N LYS A 243 24.09 -3.13 4.26
CA LYS A 243 24.25 -3.59 5.66
C LYS A 243 23.00 -4.33 6.17
N ALA A 244 21.79 -3.90 5.77
CA ALA A 244 20.57 -4.58 6.16
C ALA A 244 20.41 -5.95 5.52
N ILE A 245 20.81 -6.10 4.25
CA ILE A 245 20.84 -7.38 3.54
C ILE A 245 21.87 -8.29 4.18
N GLU A 246 23.10 -7.79 4.42
CA GLU A 246 24.14 -8.54 5.10
C GLU A 246 23.71 -9.06 6.47
N ASN A 247 23.05 -8.25 7.28
CA ASN A 247 22.59 -8.68 8.59
C ASN A 247 21.60 -9.85 8.49
N VAL A 248 20.62 -9.77 7.57
CA VAL A 248 19.67 -10.88 7.36
C VAL A 248 20.39 -12.16 6.95
N ILE A 249 21.38 -12.06 6.08
CA ILE A 249 22.15 -13.21 5.62
C ILE A 249 23.10 -13.74 6.72
N LYS A 250 23.76 -12.84 7.47
CA LYS A 250 24.67 -13.20 8.58
C LYS A 250 23.96 -13.92 9.71
N GLU A 251 22.80 -13.43 10.11
CA GLU A 251 22.03 -13.98 11.22
C GLU A 251 21.52 -15.40 10.94
N SER A 252 21.30 -15.74 9.67
CA SER A 252 20.64 -16.98 9.29
C SER A 252 21.39 -17.85 8.30
N GLY A 253 22.55 -17.40 7.73
CA GLY A 253 23.31 -18.17 6.73
C GLY A 253 22.53 -18.41 5.43
N LEU A 254 21.53 -17.60 5.14
CA LEU A 254 20.52 -17.83 4.13
C LEU A 254 20.95 -17.43 2.73
N ASN A 255 20.36 -18.10 1.77
CA ASN A 255 20.35 -17.70 0.37
C ASN A 255 19.08 -16.91 0.09
N ILE A 256 19.16 -15.74 -0.54
CA ILE A 256 18.02 -14.88 -0.78
C ILE A 256 17.80 -14.57 -2.27
N SER A 257 16.54 -14.40 -2.68
CA SER A 257 16.15 -13.97 -4.02
C SER A 257 16.32 -12.47 -4.21
N GLU A 258 16.30 -12.03 -5.48
CA GLU A 258 16.28 -10.61 -5.84
C GLU A 258 15.10 -9.90 -5.17
N GLU A 259 13.90 -10.48 -5.22
CA GLU A 259 12.72 -9.90 -4.61
C GLU A 259 12.85 -9.77 -3.09
N SER A 260 13.41 -10.79 -2.42
CA SER A 260 13.66 -10.70 -0.98
C SER A 260 14.65 -9.57 -0.64
N ALA A 261 15.68 -9.37 -1.46
CA ALA A 261 16.60 -8.24 -1.30
C ALA A 261 15.91 -6.88 -1.51
N VAL A 262 15.02 -6.77 -2.52
CA VAL A 262 14.22 -5.58 -2.76
C VAL A 262 13.28 -5.30 -1.57
N LYS A 263 12.60 -6.31 -1.03
CA LYS A 263 11.75 -6.17 0.16
C LYS A 263 12.55 -5.67 1.38
N ILE A 264 13.78 -6.18 1.59
CA ILE A 264 14.67 -5.69 2.65
C ILE A 264 15.04 -4.22 2.44
N LYS A 265 15.36 -3.82 1.19
CA LYS A 265 15.62 -2.42 0.84
C LYS A 265 14.46 -1.52 1.23
N TYR A 266 13.23 -1.88 0.83
CA TYR A 266 12.06 -1.04 1.10
C TYR A 266 11.65 -1.04 2.57
N SER A 267 11.86 -2.13 3.31
CA SER A 267 11.71 -2.13 4.77
C SER A 267 12.66 -1.11 5.44
N ASN A 268 13.90 -1.07 4.99
CA ASN A 268 14.90 -0.12 5.49
C ASN A 268 14.55 1.32 5.11
N LYS A 269 14.06 1.52 3.88
CA LYS A 269 13.63 2.82 3.38
C LYS A 269 12.46 3.35 4.21
N MET A 270 11.47 2.53 4.52
CA MET A 270 10.35 2.90 5.38
C MET A 270 10.79 3.44 6.75
N ILE A 271 11.76 2.76 7.38
CA ILE A 271 12.24 3.14 8.72
C ILE A 271 12.97 4.48 8.71
N LYS A 272 13.69 4.78 7.61
CA LYS A 272 14.60 5.94 7.50
C LYS A 272 14.03 7.09 6.68
N ASP A 273 12.90 6.88 5.99
CA ASP A 273 12.37 7.86 5.05
C ASP A 273 11.49 8.90 5.75
N ASP A 274 12.13 9.98 6.20
CA ASP A 274 11.44 11.15 6.74
C ASP A 274 10.95 12.10 5.61
N VAL A 275 11.34 11.85 4.35
CA VAL A 275 11.16 12.81 3.25
C VAL A 275 9.84 12.59 2.50
N ASN A 276 9.45 11.33 2.27
CA ASN A 276 8.29 11.05 1.41
C ASN A 276 6.99 10.85 2.20
N GLU A 277 7.07 10.62 3.51
CA GLU A 277 5.91 10.38 4.40
C GLU A 277 4.90 9.38 3.80
N ILE A 278 5.44 8.34 3.12
CA ILE A 278 4.66 7.30 2.48
C ILE A 278 4.32 6.22 3.51
N GLY A 279 3.08 5.77 3.46
CA GLY A 279 2.59 4.72 4.33
C GLY A 279 2.16 5.22 5.72
N PHE A 280 1.41 4.37 6.39
CA PHE A 280 0.80 4.71 7.67
C PHE A 280 1.82 4.86 8.81
N TYR A 281 2.96 4.19 8.70
CA TYR A 281 4.03 4.28 9.72
C TYR A 281 4.53 5.72 9.91
N SER A 282 4.74 6.47 8.83
CA SER A 282 5.18 7.86 8.89
C SER A 282 4.15 8.75 9.61
N ILE A 283 2.87 8.49 9.37
CA ILE A 283 1.77 9.22 10.01
C ILE A 283 1.78 8.99 11.53
N ILE A 284 1.91 7.74 11.97
CA ILE A 284 1.97 7.38 13.38
C ILE A 284 3.24 7.91 14.04
N LYS A 285 4.38 7.78 13.37
CA LYS A 285 5.67 8.29 13.85
C LYS A 285 5.58 9.79 14.18
N LYS A 286 5.00 10.57 13.26
CA LYS A 286 4.77 12.01 13.45
C LYS A 286 3.77 12.29 14.58
N ALA A 287 2.66 11.57 14.64
CA ALA A 287 1.62 11.74 15.65
C ALA A 287 2.12 11.46 17.09
N LEU A 288 3.01 10.48 17.24
CA LEU A 288 3.60 10.08 18.52
C LEU A 288 5.01 10.68 18.75
N LYS A 289 5.37 11.73 18.03
CA LYS A 289 6.65 12.46 18.18
C LYS A 289 7.88 11.56 18.15
N ASP A 290 7.89 10.59 17.24
CA ASP A 290 8.96 9.59 17.08
C ASP A 290 9.18 8.66 18.29
N ASP A 291 8.21 8.57 19.22
CA ASP A 291 8.26 7.63 20.35
C ASP A 291 7.74 6.21 19.95
N ILE A 292 8.16 5.71 18.78
CA ILE A 292 7.79 4.39 18.30
C ILE A 292 9.01 3.51 18.15
N HIS A 293 8.89 2.26 18.63
CA HIS A 293 9.84 1.19 18.34
C HIS A 293 9.25 0.20 17.33
N LEU A 294 9.97 -0.04 16.23
CA LEU A 294 9.69 -1.11 15.29
C LEU A 294 10.49 -2.35 15.65
N ASN A 295 9.80 -3.40 15.97
CA ASN A 295 10.42 -4.68 16.31
C ASN A 295 10.96 -5.39 15.08
N THR A 296 11.88 -6.33 15.28
CA THR A 296 12.49 -7.13 14.23
C THR A 296 11.73 -8.43 13.96
N GLU A 297 11.08 -8.96 14.99
CA GLU A 297 10.29 -10.18 14.92
C GLU A 297 8.85 -9.92 15.40
N ILE A 298 7.90 -10.73 14.92
CA ILE A 298 6.48 -10.59 15.29
C ILE A 298 6.24 -10.87 16.78
N ASP A 299 6.93 -11.84 17.34
CA ASP A 299 6.78 -12.20 18.75
C ASP A 299 7.33 -11.14 19.72
N ASP A 300 8.08 -10.17 19.23
CA ASP A 300 8.45 -8.98 20.02
C ASP A 300 7.26 -8.06 20.38
N TYR A 301 6.12 -8.22 19.69
CA TYR A 301 4.87 -7.51 20.01
C TYR A 301 4.00 -8.28 21.02
N ALA A 302 4.43 -9.49 21.38
CA ALA A 302 3.65 -10.36 22.24
C ALA A 302 3.62 -9.89 23.70
N VAL A 303 2.50 -10.19 24.36
CA VAL A 303 2.28 -9.93 25.78
C VAL A 303 1.87 -11.21 26.51
N GLY A 304 1.99 -11.23 27.84
CA GLY A 304 1.69 -12.39 28.68
C GLY A 304 2.49 -13.62 28.24
N ASP A 305 1.80 -14.74 28.02
CA ASP A 305 2.40 -16.00 27.56
C ASP A 305 2.70 -16.02 26.06
N ASN A 306 3.30 -14.96 25.53
CA ASN A 306 3.70 -14.80 24.14
C ASN A 306 2.51 -14.75 23.16
N PHE A 307 1.48 -13.95 23.48
CA PHE A 307 0.34 -13.72 22.59
C PHE A 307 0.41 -12.37 21.89
N ILE A 308 0.07 -12.39 20.60
CA ILE A 308 -0.15 -11.22 19.76
C ILE A 308 -1.61 -11.14 19.33
N GLY A 309 -2.06 -9.95 18.97
CA GLY A 309 -3.36 -9.72 18.36
C GLY A 309 -3.18 -9.29 16.90
N PHE A 310 -3.67 -10.11 15.97
CA PHE A 310 -3.73 -9.77 14.55
C PHE A 310 -5.13 -9.25 14.24
N ILE A 311 -5.22 -8.13 13.53
CA ILE A 311 -6.49 -7.58 13.04
C ILE A 311 -6.50 -7.52 11.52
N TYR A 312 -7.65 -7.85 10.95
CA TYR A 312 -7.96 -7.60 9.54
C TYR A 312 -9.35 -6.98 9.44
N SER A 313 -9.42 -5.76 8.95
CA SER A 313 -10.65 -5.01 8.73
C SER A 313 -10.80 -4.66 7.25
N ASP A 314 -12.02 -4.68 6.76
CA ASP A 314 -12.40 -4.41 5.37
C ASP A 314 -13.75 -3.70 5.35
N GLY A 315 -13.91 -2.76 4.43
CA GLY A 315 -15.16 -2.01 4.28
C GLY A 315 -16.33 -2.87 3.81
N ASP A 316 -17.48 -2.67 4.40
CA ASP A 316 -18.70 -3.39 4.06
C ASP A 316 -19.63 -2.53 3.21
N GLY A 317 -20.26 -3.18 2.21
CA GLY A 317 -21.27 -2.52 1.40
C GLY A 317 -20.74 -1.53 0.36
N LEU A 318 -19.41 -1.29 0.26
CA LEU A 318 -18.84 -0.31 -0.66
C LEU A 318 -19.22 -0.55 -2.12
N GLY A 319 -19.24 -1.82 -2.57
CA GLY A 319 -19.64 -2.17 -3.93
C GLY A 319 -21.10 -1.83 -4.22
N ASP A 320 -22.01 -2.12 -3.27
CA ASP A 320 -23.42 -1.82 -3.42
C ASP A 320 -23.72 -0.33 -3.23
N PHE A 321 -23.00 0.31 -2.31
CA PHE A 321 -23.02 1.77 -2.16
C PHE A 321 -22.65 2.46 -3.49
N LEU A 322 -21.55 2.08 -4.12
CA LEU A 322 -21.11 2.66 -5.41
C LEU A 322 -22.08 2.36 -6.55
N LYS A 323 -22.73 1.18 -6.58
CA LYS A 323 -23.80 0.87 -7.55
C LYS A 323 -25.03 1.76 -7.33
N ASN A 324 -25.36 2.06 -6.08
CA ASN A 324 -26.49 2.96 -5.78
C ASN A 324 -26.18 4.41 -6.09
N VAL A 325 -24.92 4.84 -5.89
CA VAL A 325 -24.42 6.16 -6.31
C VAL A 325 -24.70 6.42 -7.79
N LYS A 326 -24.50 5.42 -8.67
CA LYS A 326 -24.82 5.56 -10.11
C LYS A 326 -26.30 5.89 -10.40
N LYS A 327 -27.20 5.39 -9.56
CA LYS A 327 -28.65 5.63 -9.73
C LYS A 327 -29.06 7.03 -9.29
N VAL A 328 -28.23 7.65 -8.49
CA VAL A 328 -28.46 8.89 -7.79
C VAL A 328 -28.03 10.08 -8.62
N TYR A 329 -26.84 10.04 -9.16
CA TYR A 329 -26.31 11.13 -9.96
C TYR A 329 -26.87 11.10 -11.39
N THR A 330 -27.44 12.20 -11.82
CA THR A 330 -28.06 12.33 -13.14
C THR A 330 -27.06 12.76 -14.20
N THR A 331 -25.95 13.39 -13.79
CA THR A 331 -24.91 13.87 -14.68
C THR A 331 -23.57 13.15 -14.41
N GLU A 332 -22.80 12.95 -15.48
CA GLU A 332 -21.47 12.35 -15.38
C GLU A 332 -20.48 13.25 -14.62
N GLU A 333 -20.67 14.55 -14.69
CA GLU A 333 -19.87 15.53 -13.95
C GLU A 333 -20.01 15.34 -12.43
N GLU A 334 -21.23 15.24 -11.93
CA GLU A 334 -21.50 15.01 -10.50
C GLU A 334 -20.93 13.67 -10.05
N TYR A 335 -21.12 12.62 -10.85
CA TYR A 335 -20.58 11.30 -10.57
C TYR A 335 -19.05 11.31 -10.49
N LEU A 336 -18.35 11.94 -11.43
CA LEU A 336 -16.88 12.04 -11.40
C LEU A 336 -16.38 12.84 -10.20
N LYS A 337 -17.01 13.95 -9.88
CA LYS A 337 -16.70 14.75 -8.68
C LYS A 337 -16.84 13.91 -7.42
N PHE A 338 -17.95 13.17 -7.32
CA PHE A 338 -18.20 12.28 -6.20
C PHE A 338 -17.13 11.20 -6.08
N MET A 339 -16.81 10.45 -7.15
CA MET A 339 -15.84 9.36 -7.13
C MET A 339 -14.45 9.82 -6.68
N ARG A 340 -13.99 10.96 -7.17
CA ARG A 340 -12.71 11.57 -6.77
C ARG A 340 -12.71 11.93 -5.28
N LYS A 341 -13.74 12.61 -4.83
CA LYS A 341 -13.93 13.01 -3.43
C LYS A 341 -14.02 11.80 -2.51
N PHE A 342 -14.84 10.81 -2.87
CA PHE A 342 -15.03 9.58 -2.12
C PHE A 342 -13.71 8.82 -1.91
N SER A 343 -12.91 8.67 -2.96
CA SER A 343 -11.62 8.00 -2.87
C SER A 343 -10.67 8.66 -1.86
N VAL A 344 -10.58 9.99 -1.89
CA VAL A 344 -9.73 10.76 -0.98
C VAL A 344 -10.22 10.65 0.47
N ILE A 345 -11.55 10.74 0.66
CA ILE A 345 -12.16 10.71 2.00
C ILE A 345 -12.04 9.33 2.62
N LEU A 346 -12.27 8.27 1.85
CA LEU A 346 -12.17 6.89 2.32
C LEU A 346 -10.76 6.59 2.84
N ASP A 347 -9.74 6.82 2.02
CA ASP A 347 -8.33 6.57 2.39
C ASP A 347 -7.91 7.43 3.60
N ARG A 348 -8.28 8.71 3.59
CA ARG A 348 -7.99 9.59 4.72
C ARG A 348 -8.69 9.15 5.99
N ASN A 349 -9.97 8.83 5.96
CA ASN A 349 -10.72 8.48 7.17
C ASN A 349 -10.22 7.18 7.78
N THR A 350 -9.88 6.18 6.97
CA THR A 350 -9.24 4.93 7.43
C THR A 350 -7.97 5.22 8.21
N LYS A 351 -7.05 5.99 7.63
CA LYS A 351 -5.77 6.33 8.24
C LYS A 351 -5.92 7.26 9.45
N TYR A 352 -6.78 8.26 9.33
CA TYR A 352 -7.03 9.24 10.39
C TYR A 352 -7.61 8.57 11.64
N VAL A 353 -8.65 7.76 11.47
CA VAL A 353 -9.30 7.07 12.60
C VAL A 353 -8.33 6.13 13.28
N LEU A 354 -7.60 5.32 12.53
CA LEU A 354 -6.61 4.41 13.12
C LEU A 354 -5.53 5.18 13.89
N LYS A 355 -5.05 6.31 13.33
CA LYS A 355 -4.11 7.21 14.01
C LYS A 355 -4.67 7.75 15.33
N GLU A 356 -5.90 8.27 15.33
CA GLU A 356 -6.49 8.86 16.55
C GLU A 356 -6.74 7.79 17.62
N VAL A 357 -7.24 6.62 17.25
CA VAL A 357 -7.43 5.49 18.19
C VAL A 357 -6.11 5.09 18.87
N ILE A 358 -5.05 4.95 18.06
CA ILE A 358 -3.73 4.60 18.58
C ILE A 358 -3.19 5.72 19.49
N LYS A 359 -3.32 6.97 19.06
CA LYS A 359 -2.86 8.14 19.82
C LYS A 359 -3.58 8.24 21.16
N GLU A 360 -4.88 8.05 21.20
CA GLU A 360 -5.68 8.05 22.43
C GLU A 360 -5.20 6.94 23.41
N MET A 361 -4.97 5.74 22.90
CA MET A 361 -4.45 4.64 23.72
C MET A 361 -3.02 4.88 24.22
N TYR A 362 -2.20 5.52 23.38
CA TYR A 362 -0.85 5.92 23.76
C TYR A 362 -0.87 6.98 24.88
N GLU A 363 -1.70 8.01 24.76
CA GLU A 363 -1.88 9.05 25.77
C GLU A 363 -2.42 8.50 27.09
N LYS A 364 -3.24 7.44 27.04
CA LYS A 364 -3.71 6.68 28.22
C LYS A 364 -2.64 5.75 28.83
N GLY A 365 -1.43 5.71 28.26
CA GLY A 365 -0.32 4.89 28.73
C GLY A 365 -0.52 3.38 28.57
N LYS A 366 -1.37 2.94 27.63
CA LYS A 366 -1.68 1.51 27.42
C LYS A 366 -0.54 0.73 26.75
N PHE A 367 0.32 1.40 26.00
CA PHE A 367 1.43 0.74 25.30
C PHE A 367 2.66 0.60 26.19
N VAL A 368 3.25 -0.59 26.17
CA VAL A 368 4.46 -0.89 26.96
C VAL A 368 5.66 -0.21 26.30
N LYS A 369 6.49 0.45 27.11
CA LYS A 369 7.79 0.93 26.65
C LYS A 369 8.80 -0.19 26.62
N LYS A 370 9.54 -0.33 25.52
CA LYS A 370 10.64 -1.28 25.42
C LYS A 370 11.82 -0.73 26.24
N LYS A 371 12.24 -1.49 27.27
CA LYS A 371 13.44 -1.16 28.06
C LYS A 371 14.70 -1.21 27.19
N PRO A 372 15.71 -0.39 27.50
CA PRO A 372 16.64 0.13 26.52
C PRO A 372 17.65 -0.90 26.05
N ILE A 373 17.61 -1.22 24.78
CA ILE A 373 18.78 -1.66 24.02
C ILE A 373 19.06 -0.65 22.89
N LEU A 374 18.17 0.35 22.75
CA LEU A 374 18.35 1.40 21.73
C LEU A 374 19.27 2.47 22.28
N LYS A 375 20.23 2.85 21.45
CA LYS A 375 21.08 4.01 21.71
C LYS A 375 20.75 5.08 20.66
N ASP A 376 20.63 6.32 21.08
CA ASP A 376 20.53 7.45 20.18
C ASP A 376 21.84 7.73 19.44
N GLU A 377 21.85 8.76 18.61
CA GLU A 377 23.05 9.16 17.87
C GLU A 377 24.21 9.60 18.82
N LYS A 378 23.90 9.90 20.08
CA LYS A 378 24.87 10.26 21.13
C LYS A 378 25.28 9.08 22.01
N GLY A 379 24.70 7.89 21.78
CA GLY A 379 24.97 6.67 22.55
C GLY A 379 24.18 6.59 23.86
N GLU A 380 23.19 7.44 24.10
CA GLU A 380 22.31 7.40 25.25
C GLU A 380 21.18 6.38 25.08
N ASN A 381 20.77 5.72 26.13
CA ASN A 381 19.69 4.73 26.12
C ASN A 381 18.34 5.43 25.94
N ILE A 382 17.58 5.03 24.91
CA ILE A 382 16.24 5.54 24.63
C ILE A 382 15.21 4.43 24.89
N GLU A 383 14.13 4.78 25.57
CA GLU A 383 12.93 3.96 25.67
C GLU A 383 11.91 4.45 24.63
N LYS A 384 11.45 3.56 23.77
CA LYS A 384 10.37 3.85 22.79
C LYS A 384 9.20 2.89 23.01
N SER A 385 8.01 3.37 22.68
CA SER A 385 6.78 2.60 22.86
C SER A 385 6.63 1.54 21.77
N VAL A 386 6.23 0.34 22.18
CA VAL A 386 5.89 -0.78 21.29
C VAL A 386 4.42 -0.67 20.96
N ILE A 387 4.10 -0.11 19.81
CA ILE A 387 2.72 0.17 19.39
C ILE A 387 2.11 -1.02 18.64
N GLY A 388 2.72 -1.42 17.53
CA GLY A 388 2.24 -2.46 16.65
C GLY A 388 2.95 -2.44 15.31
N GLU A 389 2.60 -3.39 14.46
CA GLU A 389 3.07 -3.48 13.08
C GLU A 389 1.91 -3.25 12.11
N PHE A 390 2.06 -2.29 11.21
CA PHE A 390 1.06 -1.90 10.24
C PHE A 390 1.41 -2.53 8.89
N LEU A 391 0.64 -3.55 8.51
CA LEU A 391 0.96 -4.36 7.32
C LEU A 391 0.21 -3.88 6.08
N ILE A 392 -1.04 -3.46 6.21
CA ILE A 392 -1.84 -2.83 5.17
C ILE A 392 -2.69 -1.76 5.86
N VAL A 393 -2.59 -0.52 5.41
CA VAL A 393 -3.49 0.56 5.83
C VAL A 393 -3.73 1.49 4.65
N GLY A 394 -4.87 1.36 4.00
CA GLY A 394 -5.21 2.19 2.86
C GLY A 394 -6.52 1.79 2.18
N GLY A 395 -7.18 2.74 1.58
CA GLY A 395 -8.55 2.54 1.12
C GLY A 395 -9.45 2.21 2.31
N ASP A 396 -10.09 1.06 2.28
CA ASP A 396 -10.95 0.50 3.33
C ASP A 396 -10.30 -0.67 4.10
N ASP A 397 -9.11 -1.09 3.69
CA ASP A 397 -8.38 -2.21 4.28
C ASP A 397 -7.48 -1.76 5.45
N VAL A 398 -7.57 -2.46 6.58
CA VAL A 398 -6.62 -2.37 7.69
C VAL A 398 -6.15 -3.77 8.08
N CYS A 399 -4.84 -3.99 8.00
CA CYS A 399 -4.21 -5.22 8.47
C CYS A 399 -3.02 -4.85 9.38
N ALA A 400 -3.07 -5.25 10.64
CA ALA A 400 -2.04 -4.89 11.61
C ALA A 400 -1.88 -5.95 12.71
N VAL A 401 -0.72 -5.89 13.39
CA VAL A 401 -0.44 -6.68 14.59
C VAL A 401 -0.27 -5.73 15.77
N PHE A 402 -0.93 -6.04 16.87
CA PHE A 402 -0.87 -5.31 18.13
C PHE A 402 -0.54 -6.24 19.30
N PRO A 403 -0.21 -5.72 20.48
CA PRO A 403 -0.27 -6.47 21.72
C PRO A 403 -1.65 -7.12 21.89
N ALA A 404 -1.69 -8.39 22.31
CA ALA A 404 -2.92 -9.18 22.31
C ALA A 404 -4.05 -8.58 23.18
N ASP A 405 -3.68 -7.93 24.27
CA ASP A 405 -4.58 -7.26 25.22
C ASP A 405 -5.24 -6.00 24.68
N LEU A 406 -4.67 -5.38 23.62
CA LEU A 406 -5.17 -4.15 23.01
C LEU A 406 -5.93 -4.39 21.69
N ALA A 407 -5.70 -5.51 21.01
CA ALA A 407 -6.19 -5.73 19.66
C ALA A 407 -7.71 -5.63 19.54
N LEU A 408 -8.48 -6.17 20.49
CA LEU A 408 -9.94 -6.10 20.48
C LEU A 408 -10.44 -4.66 20.69
N GLU A 409 -9.84 -3.93 21.62
CA GLU A 409 -10.23 -2.56 21.93
C GLU A 409 -9.91 -1.64 20.75
N ILE A 410 -8.71 -1.76 20.16
CA ILE A 410 -8.32 -1.00 18.96
C ILE A 410 -9.29 -1.27 17.82
N SER A 411 -9.62 -2.54 17.58
CA SER A 411 -10.53 -2.95 16.52
C SER A 411 -11.94 -2.37 16.72
N ALA A 412 -12.50 -2.48 17.91
CA ALA A 412 -13.84 -2.00 18.22
C ALA A 412 -13.95 -0.46 18.09
N GLU A 413 -12.96 0.25 18.62
CA GLU A 413 -12.94 1.72 18.56
C GLU A 413 -12.69 2.21 17.16
N PHE A 414 -11.80 1.53 16.38
CA PHE A 414 -11.60 1.84 14.97
C PHE A 414 -12.91 1.70 14.18
N GLN A 415 -13.63 0.58 14.30
CA GLN A 415 -14.87 0.36 13.56
C GLN A 415 -15.91 1.42 13.89
N LYS A 416 -16.11 1.72 15.17
CA LYS A 416 -17.06 2.74 15.62
C LYS A 416 -16.76 4.12 15.04
N GLN A 417 -15.52 4.60 15.19
CA GLN A 417 -15.14 5.93 14.71
C GLN A 417 -15.10 6.00 13.17
N PHE A 418 -14.72 4.90 12.50
CA PHE A 418 -14.77 4.84 11.04
C PHE A 418 -16.21 4.97 10.52
N GLU A 419 -17.15 4.22 11.10
CA GLU A 419 -18.58 4.30 10.77
C GLU A 419 -19.11 5.72 11.00
N GLU A 420 -18.82 6.34 12.15
CA GLU A 420 -19.22 7.71 12.45
C GLU A 420 -18.72 8.72 11.40
N LYS A 421 -17.44 8.61 11.01
CA LYS A 421 -16.83 9.50 10.01
C LYS A 421 -17.40 9.29 8.60
N MET A 422 -17.62 8.03 8.19
CA MET A 422 -18.17 7.74 6.88
C MET A 422 -19.65 8.11 6.79
N ASN A 423 -20.44 7.94 7.87
CA ASN A 423 -21.84 8.35 7.90
C ASN A 423 -21.99 9.87 7.82
N LYS A 424 -21.13 10.64 8.47
CA LYS A 424 -21.13 12.11 8.32
C LYS A 424 -20.85 12.54 6.87
N PHE A 425 -19.96 11.83 6.17
CA PHE A 425 -19.74 12.08 4.75
C PHE A 425 -21.01 11.80 3.92
N THR A 426 -21.63 10.63 4.09
CA THR A 426 -22.84 10.26 3.34
C THR A 426 -24.02 11.18 3.64
N GLU A 427 -24.19 11.59 4.90
CA GLU A 427 -25.21 12.58 5.29
C GLU A 427 -24.99 13.96 4.63
N ASN A 428 -23.74 14.40 4.54
CA ASN A 428 -23.41 15.67 3.88
C ASN A 428 -23.69 15.63 2.38
N GLU A 429 -23.32 14.52 1.71
CA GLU A 429 -23.62 14.33 0.29
C GLU A 429 -25.13 14.24 0.04
N ASN A 430 -25.89 13.58 0.91
CA ASN A 430 -27.36 13.51 0.82
C ASN A 430 -28.03 14.87 0.97
N LYS A 431 -27.53 15.74 1.86
CA LYS A 431 -28.04 17.11 2.03
C LYS A 431 -27.79 17.99 0.79
N ASN A 432 -26.60 17.81 0.18
CA ASN A 432 -26.18 18.64 -0.95
C ASN A 432 -26.86 18.25 -2.27
N ASN A 433 -27.27 16.97 -2.42
CA ASN A 433 -27.73 16.41 -3.70
C ASN A 433 -29.21 15.97 -3.70
N GLU A 434 -29.99 16.27 -2.63
CA GLU A 434 -31.38 15.81 -2.44
C GLU A 434 -31.55 14.26 -2.55
N VAL A 435 -30.46 13.54 -2.34
CA VAL A 435 -30.38 12.11 -2.56
C VAL A 435 -30.40 11.36 -1.24
N LYS A 436 -31.35 10.44 -1.11
CA LYS A 436 -31.39 9.50 0.02
C LYS A 436 -30.63 8.23 -0.34
N ASN A 437 -29.31 8.25 -0.25
CA ASN A 437 -28.57 7.00 -0.16
C ASN A 437 -28.56 6.57 1.31
N SER A 438 -29.39 5.58 1.64
CA SER A 438 -29.61 5.15 3.03
C SER A 438 -28.60 4.11 3.52
N GLU A 439 -27.60 3.76 2.72
CA GLU A 439 -26.65 2.74 3.08
C GLU A 439 -25.47 3.34 3.86
N ASN A 440 -25.30 2.86 5.08
CA ASN A 440 -24.15 3.20 5.91
C ASN A 440 -22.91 2.49 5.40
N ILE A 441 -21.82 3.23 5.31
CA ILE A 441 -20.51 2.66 5.06
C ILE A 441 -19.92 2.27 6.41
N ILE A 442 -19.76 0.98 6.61
CA ILE A 442 -19.26 0.39 7.84
C ILE A 442 -18.02 -0.45 7.55
N SER A 443 -17.35 -0.94 8.56
CA SER A 443 -16.28 -1.93 8.40
C SER A 443 -16.53 -3.17 9.26
N SER A 444 -16.13 -4.32 8.76
CA SER A 444 -16.11 -5.57 9.54
C SER A 444 -14.67 -5.97 9.83
N CYS A 445 -14.40 -6.38 11.06
CA CYS A 445 -13.08 -6.77 11.50
C CYS A 445 -13.03 -8.20 12.02
N GLY A 446 -11.98 -8.94 11.61
CA GLY A 446 -11.59 -10.20 12.21
C GLY A 446 -10.39 -9.98 13.13
N VAL A 447 -10.52 -10.36 14.40
CA VAL A 447 -9.45 -10.31 15.39
C VAL A 447 -9.00 -11.71 15.75
N VAL A 448 -7.70 -11.98 15.65
CA VAL A 448 -7.08 -13.28 15.94
C VAL A 448 -6.07 -13.09 17.07
N ILE A 449 -6.31 -13.71 18.20
CA ILE A 449 -5.33 -13.79 19.29
C ILE A 449 -4.59 -15.12 19.18
N ALA A 450 -3.28 -15.05 18.99
CA ALA A 450 -2.46 -16.24 18.75
C ALA A 450 -1.04 -16.09 19.33
N LYS A 451 -0.29 -17.19 19.39
CA LYS A 451 1.12 -17.15 19.78
C LYS A 451 1.95 -16.36 18.76
N GLY A 452 2.94 -15.60 19.20
CA GLY A 452 3.79 -14.74 18.38
C GLY A 452 4.51 -15.45 17.23
N LYS A 453 4.78 -16.74 17.37
CA LYS A 453 5.40 -17.58 16.33
C LYS A 453 4.42 -18.21 15.34
N THR A 454 3.12 -17.92 15.45
CA THR A 454 2.14 -18.39 14.47
C THR A 454 2.43 -17.78 13.10
N PRO A 455 2.47 -18.58 12.01
CA PRO A 455 2.75 -18.06 10.67
C PRO A 455 1.77 -16.97 10.25
N MET A 456 2.29 -15.87 9.71
CA MET A 456 1.51 -14.69 9.36
C MET A 456 0.39 -14.98 8.36
N PHE A 457 0.63 -15.84 7.37
CA PHE A 457 -0.40 -16.23 6.42
C PHE A 457 -1.59 -16.93 7.09
N GLN A 458 -1.36 -17.73 8.16
CA GLN A 458 -2.43 -18.36 8.93
C GLN A 458 -3.23 -17.34 9.73
N LEU A 459 -2.56 -16.35 10.34
CA LEU A 459 -3.23 -15.24 11.03
C LEU A 459 -4.10 -14.47 10.07
N PHE A 460 -3.57 -14.19 8.89
CA PHE A 460 -4.32 -13.50 7.84
C PHE A 460 -5.55 -14.30 7.37
N GLU A 461 -5.38 -15.59 7.08
CA GLU A 461 -6.52 -16.45 6.66
C GLU A 461 -7.61 -16.55 7.73
N GLN A 462 -7.23 -16.66 9.00
CA GLN A 462 -8.19 -16.68 10.11
C GLN A 462 -8.87 -15.32 10.29
N GLY A 463 -8.10 -14.22 10.24
CA GLY A 463 -8.64 -12.87 10.29
C GLY A 463 -9.65 -12.60 9.17
N LEU A 464 -9.33 -13.01 7.95
CA LEU A 464 -10.23 -12.91 6.80
C LEU A 464 -11.51 -13.75 6.97
N LYS A 465 -11.41 -14.97 7.51
CA LYS A 465 -12.58 -15.81 7.80
C LYS A 465 -13.49 -15.16 8.84
N LEU A 466 -12.91 -14.63 9.92
CA LEU A 466 -13.66 -13.95 10.99
C LEU A 466 -14.33 -12.67 10.46
N GLN A 467 -13.61 -11.88 9.67
CA GLN A 467 -14.15 -10.68 9.03
C GLN A 467 -15.34 -11.01 8.12
N LYS A 468 -15.24 -12.06 7.27
CA LYS A 468 -16.35 -12.52 6.43
C LYS A 468 -17.55 -13.01 7.25
N LEU A 469 -17.31 -13.67 8.39
CA LEU A 469 -18.39 -14.08 9.29
C LEU A 469 -19.08 -12.88 9.95
N ALA A 470 -18.34 -11.86 10.32
CA ALA A 470 -18.88 -10.60 10.84
C ALA A 470 -19.76 -9.92 9.78
N LYS A 471 -19.25 -9.80 8.55
CA LYS A 471 -19.95 -9.23 7.39
C LYS A 471 -21.27 -9.96 7.07
N GLY A 472 -21.28 -11.28 7.18
CA GLY A 472 -22.49 -12.11 6.91
C GLY A 472 -23.54 -12.09 8.02
N LYS A 473 -23.28 -11.48 9.18
CA LYS A 473 -24.23 -11.36 10.31
C LYS A 473 -24.96 -10.01 10.37
N ARG A 474 -24.60 -9.11 9.50
CA ARG A 474 -25.21 -7.79 9.31
C ARG A 474 -26.05 -7.79 8.03
#